data_a8f4747b793ff334250923a8bd439886
#
_entry.id   a8f4747b793ff334250923a8bd439886
#
_cell.length_a   1.000
_cell.length_b   1.000
_cell.length_c   1.000
_cell.angle_alpha   90.00
_cell.angle_beta   90.00
_cell.angle_gamma   90.00
#
_symmetry.space_group_name_H-M   'P 1'
#
loop_
_entity.id
_entity.type
_entity.pdbx_description
1 polymer ?
#
loop_
_entity_poly.entity_id
_entity_poly.type
_entity_poly.pdbx_seq_one_letter_code
_entity_poly.pdbx_strand_id
1 'polypeptide(L)'
;MNEVTPGRYRHYKGNEYTVIGTARHSETLEEMVLYRQEYGEHGLWVRPKQMFSETVKVDGKEVPRFQPLGSSSEQIGKSVTNIFDDLPQQMPKEVVQTLIRAADVRIERIISHGHASPADFWYDQRQAEWVIVLKGAARLQFEDGMFEMKVGDFVNIPAFRKHRVDWTTPDEPTVWLGVRYGDQGH
;
A
#
# COMPACT_ATOMS: atom_id res chain seq x y z
N MET A 1 -6.28 -3.09 -28.89
CA MET A 1 -6.54 -1.93 -28.02
C MET A 1 -6.10 -2.35 -26.63
N ASN A 2 -5.17 -1.64 -26.01
CA ASN A 2 -4.68 -2.01 -24.67
C ASN A 2 -5.81 -1.75 -23.65
N GLU A 3 -6.18 -2.77 -22.92
CA GLU A 3 -7.13 -2.67 -21.82
C GLU A 3 -6.49 -1.85 -20.69
N VAL A 4 -7.20 -0.82 -20.20
CA VAL A 4 -6.76 -0.03 -19.05
C VAL A 4 -7.26 -0.72 -17.80
N THR A 5 -6.33 -1.25 -17.00
CA THR A 5 -6.63 -1.96 -15.75
C THR A 5 -6.48 -1.04 -14.55
N PRO A 6 -7.26 -1.23 -13.47
CA PRO A 6 -7.03 -0.54 -12.21
C PRO A 6 -5.59 -0.76 -11.70
N GLY A 7 -4.98 0.27 -11.11
CA GLY A 7 -3.62 0.19 -10.60
C GLY A 7 -2.86 1.49 -10.70
N ARG A 8 -1.58 1.48 -10.32
CA ARG A 8 -0.72 2.67 -10.37
C ARG A 8 -0.15 2.88 -11.77
N TYR A 9 -0.13 4.14 -12.18
CA TYR A 9 0.41 4.58 -13.45
C TYR A 9 1.31 5.80 -13.22
N ARG A 10 2.36 5.91 -14.04
CA ARG A 10 3.19 7.11 -14.11
C ARG A 10 2.91 7.84 -15.42
N HIS A 11 2.55 9.10 -15.33
CA HIS A 11 2.47 9.98 -16.48
C HIS A 11 3.89 10.27 -17.03
N TYR A 12 4.05 10.47 -18.33
CA TYR A 12 5.36 10.74 -18.95
C TYR A 12 6.11 11.94 -18.33
N LYS A 13 5.39 12.85 -17.65
CA LYS A 13 5.97 13.98 -16.91
C LYS A 13 6.45 13.62 -15.49
N GLY A 14 6.40 12.35 -15.10
CA GLY A 14 6.91 11.83 -13.83
C GLY A 14 5.87 11.68 -12.70
N ASN A 15 4.72 12.34 -12.79
CA ASN A 15 3.69 12.27 -11.75
C ASN A 15 2.98 10.91 -11.73
N GLU A 16 2.60 10.47 -10.54
CA GLU A 16 1.94 9.17 -10.34
C GLU A 16 0.45 9.32 -10.06
N TYR A 17 -0.31 8.33 -10.52
CA TYR A 17 -1.77 8.28 -10.44
C TYR A 17 -2.22 6.85 -10.16
N THR A 18 -3.36 6.70 -9.49
CA THR A 18 -4.04 5.42 -9.34
C THR A 18 -5.28 5.40 -10.22
N VAL A 19 -5.31 4.51 -11.20
CA VAL A 19 -6.52 4.21 -11.99
C VAL A 19 -7.46 3.41 -11.10
N ILE A 20 -8.69 3.91 -10.95
CA ILE A 20 -9.76 3.30 -10.15
C ILE A 20 -10.58 2.36 -11.04
N GLY A 21 -10.81 2.75 -12.29
CA GLY A 21 -11.56 1.96 -13.24
C GLY A 21 -11.91 2.74 -14.51
N THR A 22 -12.79 2.15 -15.31
CA THR A 22 -13.36 2.81 -16.49
C THR A 22 -14.85 3.07 -16.30
N ALA A 23 -15.34 4.16 -16.88
CA ALA A 23 -16.74 4.56 -16.88
C ALA A 23 -17.16 4.98 -18.28
N ARG A 24 -18.46 5.11 -18.55
CA ARG A 24 -18.96 5.71 -19.79
C ARG A 24 -19.48 7.12 -19.52
N HIS A 25 -19.18 8.02 -20.41
CA HIS A 25 -19.79 9.34 -20.40
C HIS A 25 -21.29 9.21 -20.68
N SER A 26 -22.14 9.78 -19.85
CA SER A 26 -23.60 9.56 -19.89
C SER A 26 -24.28 10.00 -21.19
N GLU A 27 -23.73 11.02 -21.86
CA GLU A 27 -24.32 11.58 -23.09
C GLU A 27 -23.61 11.04 -24.33
N THR A 28 -22.28 11.04 -24.34
CA THR A 28 -21.51 10.67 -25.55
C THR A 28 -21.21 9.18 -25.63
N LEU A 29 -21.44 8.42 -24.57
CA LEU A 29 -21.09 7.01 -24.40
C LEU A 29 -19.61 6.71 -24.58
N GLU A 30 -18.78 7.74 -24.58
CA GLU A 30 -17.33 7.60 -24.67
C GLU A 30 -16.77 6.88 -23.44
N GLU A 31 -15.83 5.95 -23.63
CA GLU A 31 -15.14 5.30 -22.52
C GLU A 31 -14.15 6.28 -21.86
N MET A 32 -14.32 6.47 -20.57
CA MET A 32 -13.50 7.33 -19.73
C MET A 32 -12.70 6.49 -18.74
N VAL A 33 -11.48 6.92 -18.42
CA VAL A 33 -10.68 6.40 -17.32
C VAL A 33 -10.87 7.30 -16.12
N LEU A 34 -11.30 6.74 -14.98
CA LEU A 34 -11.37 7.40 -13.69
C LEU A 34 -10.08 7.13 -12.93
N TYR A 35 -9.38 8.16 -12.50
CA TYR A 35 -8.12 8.02 -11.79
C TYR A 35 -7.92 9.13 -10.75
N ARG A 36 -7.12 8.84 -9.73
CA ARG A 36 -6.74 9.75 -8.65
C ARG A 36 -5.27 10.14 -8.80
N GLN A 37 -4.96 11.42 -8.60
CA GLN A 37 -3.57 11.85 -8.48
C GLN A 37 -2.99 11.44 -7.12
N GLU A 38 -1.73 10.95 -7.12
CA GLU A 38 -1.04 10.53 -5.88
C GLU A 38 -0.15 11.64 -5.29
N TYR A 39 -0.48 12.89 -5.57
CA TYR A 39 0.21 14.08 -5.08
C TYR A 39 -0.81 15.22 -4.88
N GLY A 40 -0.39 16.28 -4.16
CA GLY A 40 -1.23 17.44 -3.88
C GLY A 40 -2.51 17.06 -3.13
N GLU A 41 -3.66 17.50 -3.60
CA GLU A 41 -4.97 17.29 -2.95
C GLU A 41 -5.58 15.90 -3.21
N HIS A 42 -4.88 14.99 -3.88
CA HIS A 42 -5.36 13.66 -4.23
C HIS A 42 -6.70 13.64 -4.98
N GLY A 43 -6.94 14.65 -5.81
CA GLY A 43 -8.20 14.83 -6.54
C GLY A 43 -8.49 13.72 -7.53
N LEU A 44 -9.79 13.49 -7.78
CA LEU A 44 -10.28 12.55 -8.79
C LEU A 44 -10.37 13.23 -10.15
N TRP A 45 -9.96 12.51 -11.18
CA TRP A 45 -9.95 12.96 -12.57
C TRP A 45 -10.58 11.93 -13.49
N VAL A 46 -11.18 12.40 -14.56
CA VAL A 46 -11.61 11.56 -15.67
C VAL A 46 -10.93 12.01 -16.97
N ARG A 47 -10.62 11.05 -17.84
CA ARG A 47 -10.02 11.30 -19.15
C ARG A 47 -10.55 10.28 -20.16
N PRO A 48 -10.81 10.69 -21.44
CA PRO A 48 -11.09 9.74 -22.49
C PRO A 48 -10.06 8.60 -22.54
N LYS A 49 -10.52 7.35 -22.60
CA LYS A 49 -9.66 6.17 -22.59
C LYS A 49 -8.65 6.19 -23.71
N GLN A 50 -9.04 6.68 -24.88
CA GLN A 50 -8.16 6.83 -26.03
C GLN A 50 -6.99 7.76 -25.71
N MET A 51 -7.27 8.94 -25.10
CA MET A 51 -6.24 9.90 -24.70
C MET A 51 -5.38 9.41 -23.53
N PHE A 52 -5.91 8.54 -22.68
CA PHE A 52 -5.15 7.94 -21.58
C PHE A 52 -4.12 6.94 -22.11
N SER A 53 -4.50 6.15 -23.12
CA SER A 53 -3.70 5.06 -23.69
C SER A 53 -2.80 5.49 -24.87
N GLU A 54 -2.85 6.76 -25.28
CA GLU A 54 -2.05 7.24 -26.40
C GLU A 54 -0.55 7.32 -26.11
N THR A 55 0.26 7.31 -27.15
CA THR A 55 1.68 7.63 -27.09
C THR A 55 1.91 9.10 -27.33
N VAL A 56 2.95 9.66 -26.71
CA VAL A 56 3.40 11.04 -26.88
C VAL A 56 4.87 11.05 -27.29
N LYS A 57 5.29 12.06 -28.04
CA LYS A 57 6.71 12.23 -28.39
C LYS A 57 7.40 13.08 -27.32
N VAL A 58 8.44 12.54 -26.72
CA VAL A 58 9.31 13.22 -25.75
C VAL A 58 10.75 13.03 -26.25
N ASP A 59 11.44 14.13 -26.51
CA ASP A 59 12.82 14.14 -27.04
C ASP A 59 13.02 13.22 -28.27
N GLY A 60 12.03 13.22 -29.15
CA GLY A 60 12.05 12.44 -30.40
C GLY A 60 11.70 10.95 -30.22
N LYS A 61 11.44 10.47 -29.01
CA LYS A 61 11.04 9.09 -28.71
C LYS A 61 9.54 9.02 -28.42
N GLU A 62 8.89 7.98 -28.92
CA GLU A 62 7.50 7.68 -28.58
C GLU A 62 7.45 6.96 -27.22
N VAL A 63 6.70 7.53 -26.28
CA VAL A 63 6.48 6.96 -24.96
C VAL A 63 4.98 6.94 -24.63
N PRO A 64 4.48 5.95 -23.89
CA PRO A 64 3.08 5.97 -23.43
C PRO A 64 2.81 7.23 -22.59
N ARG A 65 1.66 7.88 -22.80
CA ARG A 65 1.24 9.02 -21.99
C ARG A 65 1.13 8.64 -20.50
N PHE A 66 0.58 7.46 -20.23
CA PHE A 66 0.58 6.83 -18.91
C PHE A 66 1.17 5.44 -19.01
N GLN A 67 2.21 5.20 -18.27
CA GLN A 67 2.86 3.90 -18.17
C GLN A 67 2.38 3.19 -16.90
N PRO A 68 1.84 1.96 -16.99
CA PRO A 68 1.51 1.22 -15.78
C PRO A 68 2.78 0.99 -14.96
N LEU A 69 2.70 1.32 -13.68
CA LEU A 69 3.75 1.00 -12.72
C LEU A 69 3.44 -0.36 -12.13
N GLY A 70 3.48 -1.42 -12.93
CA GLY A 70 3.15 -2.77 -12.55
C GLY A 70 2.24 -2.87 -11.32
N SER A 71 1.00 -3.28 -11.48
CA SER A 71 0.22 -3.64 -10.31
C SER A 71 0.94 -4.83 -9.66
N SER A 72 1.12 -4.79 -8.35
CA SER A 72 1.57 -5.96 -7.56
C SER A 72 0.72 -7.22 -7.87
N SER A 73 -0.43 -7.05 -8.55
CA SER A 73 -1.32 -8.12 -8.96
C SER A 73 -0.95 -8.85 -10.25
N GLU A 74 -0.16 -8.26 -11.18
CA GLU A 74 0.30 -8.99 -12.37
C GLU A 74 1.57 -9.81 -12.12
N GLN A 75 2.29 -9.53 -11.05
CA GLN A 75 3.45 -10.34 -10.65
C GLN A 75 3.08 -11.56 -9.79
N ILE A 76 1.90 -11.61 -9.19
CA ILE A 76 1.45 -12.71 -8.33
C ILE A 76 1.31 -14.05 -9.09
N GLY A 77 1.29 -14.04 -10.41
CA GLY A 77 1.23 -15.27 -11.23
C GLY A 77 2.56 -15.71 -11.86
N LYS A 78 3.64 -14.92 -11.76
CA LYS A 78 4.88 -15.16 -12.55
C LYS A 78 6.18 -15.28 -11.76
N SER A 79 6.21 -14.92 -10.50
CA SER A 79 7.41 -15.10 -9.66
C SER A 79 7.03 -15.37 -8.20
N VAL A 80 7.72 -16.32 -7.61
CA VAL A 80 7.74 -16.50 -6.16
C VAL A 80 8.69 -15.45 -5.61
N THR A 81 8.23 -14.65 -4.64
CA THR A 81 9.02 -13.68 -3.91
C THR A 81 9.10 -14.07 -2.45
N ASN A 82 10.20 -13.77 -1.80
CA ASN A 82 10.37 -14.05 -0.39
C ASN A 82 10.07 -12.79 0.43
N ILE A 83 9.29 -12.91 1.49
CA ILE A 83 8.94 -11.77 2.35
C ILE A 83 10.14 -11.19 3.08
N PHE A 84 11.26 -11.91 3.12
CA PHE A 84 12.52 -11.47 3.71
C PHE A 84 13.51 -10.90 2.69
N ASP A 85 13.17 -10.87 1.40
CA ASP A 85 14.04 -10.26 0.39
C ASP A 85 14.10 -8.74 0.57
N ASP A 86 15.23 -8.15 0.18
CA ASP A 86 15.47 -6.71 0.17
C ASP A 86 15.19 -6.02 1.52
N LEU A 87 15.59 -6.65 2.63
CA LEU A 87 15.53 -6.02 3.94
C LEU A 87 16.56 -4.88 4.03
N PRO A 88 16.12 -3.62 4.26
CA PRO A 88 17.05 -2.49 4.36
C PRO A 88 18.01 -2.68 5.56
N GLN A 89 19.30 -2.44 5.34
CA GLN A 89 20.28 -2.49 6.42
C GLN A 89 20.25 -1.25 7.33
N GLN A 90 19.81 -0.12 6.80
CA GLN A 90 19.64 1.13 7.53
C GLN A 90 18.25 1.70 7.26
N MET A 91 17.53 1.97 8.32
CA MET A 91 16.17 2.51 8.26
C MET A 91 16.02 3.66 9.26
N PRO A 92 15.94 4.91 8.79
CA PRO A 92 15.67 6.04 9.69
C PRO A 92 14.23 6.05 10.21
N LYS A 93 13.34 5.28 9.60
CA LYS A 93 11.94 5.09 9.99
C LYS A 93 11.44 3.72 9.55
N GLU A 94 10.35 3.28 10.13
CA GLU A 94 9.64 2.06 9.73
C GLU A 94 9.28 2.08 8.24
N VAL A 95 9.42 0.93 7.57
CA VAL A 95 9.06 0.75 6.15
C VAL A 95 7.79 -0.09 6.07
N VAL A 96 6.75 0.46 5.47
CA VAL A 96 5.48 -0.24 5.22
C VAL A 96 5.31 -0.46 3.72
N GLN A 97 5.18 -1.71 3.33
CA GLN A 97 4.98 -2.11 1.93
C GLN A 97 3.67 -2.88 1.78
N THR A 98 2.76 -2.34 1.00
CA THR A 98 1.52 -3.06 0.66
C THR A 98 1.83 -4.20 -0.30
N LEU A 99 1.53 -5.43 0.09
CA LEU A 99 1.66 -6.65 -0.72
C LEU A 99 0.39 -6.92 -1.53
N ILE A 100 -0.77 -6.79 -0.89
CA ILE A 100 -2.08 -7.00 -1.50
C ILE A 100 -3.02 -5.90 -1.05
N ARG A 101 -3.85 -5.40 -1.97
CA ARG A 101 -4.95 -4.50 -1.69
C ARG A 101 -6.19 -4.97 -2.43
N ALA A 102 -7.25 -5.25 -1.69
CA ALA A 102 -8.59 -5.55 -2.18
C ALA A 102 -9.61 -4.60 -1.55
N ALA A 103 -10.89 -4.74 -1.85
CA ALA A 103 -11.94 -3.84 -1.35
C ALA A 103 -11.92 -3.73 0.19
N ASP A 104 -11.89 -4.88 0.87
CA ASP A 104 -12.04 -4.95 2.32
C ASP A 104 -10.81 -5.51 3.04
N VAL A 105 -9.71 -5.74 2.30
CA VAL A 105 -8.49 -6.34 2.84
C VAL A 105 -7.25 -5.63 2.31
N ARG A 106 -6.31 -5.37 3.21
CA ARG A 106 -4.97 -4.90 2.86
C ARG A 106 -3.94 -5.73 3.63
N ILE A 107 -3.01 -6.33 2.89
CA ILE A 107 -1.91 -7.12 3.45
C ILE A 107 -0.63 -6.31 3.26
N GLU A 108 0.10 -6.11 4.34
CA GLU A 108 1.30 -5.27 4.38
C GLU A 108 2.45 -6.01 5.02
N ARG A 109 3.65 -5.87 4.42
CA ARG A 109 4.91 -6.15 5.07
C ARG A 109 5.36 -4.90 5.79
N ILE A 110 5.62 -5.00 7.07
CA ILE A 110 6.14 -3.92 7.91
C ILE A 110 7.53 -4.31 8.37
N ILE A 111 8.49 -3.40 8.24
CA ILE A 111 9.87 -3.64 8.64
C ILE A 111 10.27 -2.53 9.60
N SER A 112 10.65 -2.91 10.81
CA SER A 112 11.12 -2.02 11.87
C SER A 112 12.53 -2.43 12.31
N HIS A 113 13.31 -1.51 12.85
CA HIS A 113 14.66 -1.79 13.39
C HIS A 113 14.93 -0.84 14.56
N GLY A 114 14.63 -1.28 15.76
CA GLY A 114 14.68 -0.43 16.96
C GLY A 114 13.66 0.72 16.97
N HIS A 115 12.64 0.65 16.10
CA HIS A 115 11.60 1.68 16.03
C HIS A 115 10.55 1.47 17.11
N ALA A 116 10.02 2.58 17.59
CA ALA A 116 8.84 2.65 18.45
C ALA A 116 7.93 3.78 17.99
N SER A 117 6.66 3.68 18.28
CA SER A 117 5.73 4.79 18.08
C SER A 117 6.10 5.95 19.01
N PRO A 118 5.93 7.22 18.57
CA PRO A 118 6.10 8.38 19.48
C PRO A 118 5.26 8.22 20.75
N ALA A 119 5.72 8.76 21.88
CA ALA A 119 5.10 8.56 23.20
C ALA A 119 3.62 8.92 23.23
N ASP A 120 3.25 9.99 22.53
CA ASP A 120 1.86 10.50 22.48
C ASP A 120 1.06 9.97 21.30
N PHE A 121 1.61 9.04 20.52
CA PHE A 121 0.94 8.50 19.33
C PHE A 121 0.30 7.15 19.64
N TRP A 122 -1.01 7.04 19.35
CA TRP A 122 -1.77 5.81 19.43
C TRP A 122 -2.47 5.56 18.10
N TYR A 123 -2.37 4.35 17.60
CA TYR A 123 -3.21 3.92 16.49
C TYR A 123 -4.65 3.79 17.00
N ASP A 124 -5.56 4.45 16.32
CA ASP A 124 -7.01 4.37 16.51
C ASP A 124 -7.65 4.31 15.13
N GLN A 125 -7.91 3.13 14.65
CA GLN A 125 -8.26 2.90 13.25
C GLN A 125 -9.60 2.16 13.12
N ARG A 126 -10.32 2.49 12.05
CA ARG A 126 -11.65 1.92 11.77
C ARG A 126 -11.62 0.46 11.35
N GLN A 127 -10.50 -0.02 10.79
CA GLN A 127 -10.36 -1.41 10.38
C GLN A 127 -9.75 -2.22 11.52
N ALA A 128 -10.17 -3.47 11.61
CA ALA A 128 -9.47 -4.47 12.40
C ALA A 128 -8.12 -4.79 11.76
N GLU A 129 -7.15 -5.17 12.58
CA GLU A 129 -5.82 -5.55 12.14
C GLU A 129 -5.39 -6.86 12.78
N TRP A 130 -5.03 -7.85 11.97
CA TRP A 130 -4.34 -9.03 12.42
C TRP A 130 -2.87 -8.89 12.06
N VAL A 131 -1.99 -9.06 13.05
CA VAL A 131 -0.55 -8.91 12.82
C VAL A 131 0.23 -10.08 13.43
N ILE A 132 1.25 -10.55 12.70
CA ILE A 132 2.17 -11.61 13.14
C ILE A 132 3.61 -11.14 13.00
N VAL A 133 4.46 -11.50 13.95
CA VAL A 133 5.92 -11.32 13.87
C VAL A 133 6.52 -12.50 13.11
N LEU A 134 7.19 -12.23 12.00
CA LEU A 134 7.87 -13.23 11.17
C LEU A 134 9.37 -13.29 11.41
N LYS A 135 9.96 -12.19 11.92
CA LYS A 135 11.38 -12.08 12.28
C LYS A 135 11.55 -11.01 13.35
N GLY A 136 12.56 -11.17 14.21
CA GLY A 136 12.86 -10.25 15.30
C GLY A 136 11.90 -10.38 16.49
N ALA A 137 11.73 -9.29 17.21
CA ALA A 137 10.83 -9.22 18.37
C ALA A 137 10.29 -7.80 18.54
N ALA A 138 9.14 -7.70 19.20
CA ALA A 138 8.48 -6.43 19.42
C ALA A 138 7.67 -6.41 20.71
N ARG A 139 7.24 -5.22 21.11
CA ARG A 139 6.30 -5.03 22.21
C ARG A 139 5.19 -4.09 21.75
N LEU A 140 3.97 -4.58 21.87
CA LEU A 140 2.76 -3.79 21.68
C LEU A 140 2.23 -3.30 23.00
N GLN A 141 1.84 -2.05 23.05
CA GLN A 141 1.14 -1.45 24.18
C GLN A 141 -0.30 -1.18 23.81
N PHE A 142 -1.21 -1.60 24.68
CA PHE A 142 -2.63 -1.29 24.68
C PHE A 142 -2.96 -0.44 25.92
N GLU A 143 -4.16 0.12 26.01
CA GLU A 143 -4.60 0.90 27.18
C GLU A 143 -4.61 0.06 28.47
N ASP A 144 -4.79 -1.24 28.36
CA ASP A 144 -4.92 -2.19 29.47
C ASP A 144 -3.71 -3.11 29.68
N GLY A 145 -2.62 -2.93 28.93
CA GLY A 145 -1.43 -3.74 29.13
C GLY A 145 -0.42 -3.70 28.00
N MET A 146 0.69 -4.38 28.23
CA MET A 146 1.78 -4.55 27.26
C MET A 146 1.96 -6.03 26.95
N PHE A 147 2.25 -6.35 25.69
CA PHE A 147 2.47 -7.71 25.20
C PHE A 147 3.77 -7.77 24.42
N GLU A 148 4.69 -8.61 24.87
CA GLU A 148 5.88 -8.96 24.09
C GLU A 148 5.51 -9.99 23.03
N MET A 149 6.07 -9.80 21.84
CA MET A 149 5.84 -10.65 20.68
C MET A 149 7.18 -11.10 20.11
N LYS A 150 7.30 -12.39 19.90
CA LYS A 150 8.43 -13.05 19.23
C LYS A 150 7.96 -13.71 17.93
N VAL A 151 8.88 -14.25 17.19
CA VAL A 151 8.58 -14.95 15.92
C VAL A 151 7.48 -16.00 16.11
N GLY A 152 6.45 -15.91 15.29
CA GLY A 152 5.27 -16.77 15.32
C GLY A 152 4.12 -16.25 16.18
N ASP A 153 4.36 -15.29 17.08
CA ASP A 153 3.28 -14.69 17.86
C ASP A 153 2.44 -13.76 16.98
N PHE A 154 1.15 -13.83 17.15
CA PHE A 154 0.19 -12.97 16.44
C PHE A 154 -0.88 -12.42 17.37
N VAL A 155 -1.46 -11.31 16.97
CA VAL A 155 -2.59 -10.71 17.68
C VAL A 155 -3.63 -10.21 16.68
N ASN A 156 -4.90 -10.32 17.03
CA ASN A 156 -5.99 -9.69 16.34
C ASN A 156 -6.44 -8.45 17.13
N ILE A 157 -6.27 -7.29 16.52
CA ILE A 157 -6.60 -5.99 17.10
C ILE A 157 -7.93 -5.54 16.50
N PRO A 158 -9.01 -5.49 17.28
CA PRO A 158 -10.30 -5.03 16.80
C PRO A 158 -10.24 -3.57 16.31
N ALA A 159 -11.19 -3.19 15.44
CA ALA A 159 -11.40 -1.80 15.06
C ALA A 159 -11.55 -0.92 16.32
N PHE A 160 -11.03 0.29 16.27
CA PHE A 160 -11.04 1.29 17.35
C PHE A 160 -10.33 0.86 18.65
N ARG A 161 -9.60 -0.26 18.63
CA ARG A 161 -8.77 -0.65 19.77
C ARG A 161 -7.45 0.13 19.73
N LYS A 162 -7.28 1.08 20.62
CA LYS A 162 -6.07 1.88 20.73
C LYS A 162 -4.87 1.02 21.10
N HIS A 163 -3.82 1.14 20.32
CA HIS A 163 -2.56 0.45 20.51
C HIS A 163 -1.39 1.23 19.95
N ARG A 164 -0.18 0.84 20.29
CA ARG A 164 1.07 1.40 19.74
C ARG A 164 2.17 0.35 19.74
N VAL A 165 3.15 0.53 18.89
CA VAL A 165 4.41 -0.22 18.99
C VAL A 165 5.27 0.47 20.03
N ASP A 166 5.45 -0.16 21.19
CA ASP A 166 6.26 0.39 22.28
C ASP A 166 7.75 0.14 22.06
N TRP A 167 8.10 -0.97 21.40
CA TRP A 167 9.48 -1.35 21.15
C TRP A 167 9.58 -2.37 20.00
N THR A 168 10.67 -2.31 19.24
CA THR A 168 11.13 -3.39 18.35
C THR A 168 12.61 -3.63 18.59
N THR A 169 13.11 -4.85 18.35
CA THR A 169 14.53 -5.16 18.59
C THR A 169 15.46 -4.26 17.78
N PRO A 170 16.51 -3.70 18.42
CA PRO A 170 17.51 -2.90 17.71
C PRO A 170 18.63 -3.72 17.08
N ASP A 171 18.72 -5.03 17.37
CA ASP A 171 19.84 -5.87 16.97
C ASP A 171 19.66 -6.45 15.58
N GLU A 172 18.42 -6.55 15.11
CA GLU A 172 18.06 -7.05 13.78
C GLU A 172 16.74 -6.46 13.31
N PRO A 173 16.45 -6.49 11.99
CA PRO A 173 15.14 -6.07 11.49
C PRO A 173 14.00 -6.95 12.05
N THR A 174 12.98 -6.31 12.59
CA THR A 174 11.69 -6.95 12.92
C THR A 174 10.83 -6.89 11.67
N VAL A 175 10.38 -8.05 11.18
CA VAL A 175 9.49 -8.17 10.03
C VAL A 175 8.13 -8.65 10.49
N TRP A 176 7.12 -7.88 10.14
CA TRP A 176 5.73 -8.19 10.43
C TRP A 176 4.94 -8.41 9.14
N LEU A 177 3.93 -9.24 9.23
CA LEU A 177 2.84 -9.29 8.27
C LEU A 177 1.59 -8.76 8.94
N GLY A 178 1.09 -7.63 8.45
CA GLY A 178 -0.16 -7.03 8.88
C GLY A 178 -1.27 -7.30 7.88
N VAL A 179 -2.44 -7.66 8.35
CA VAL A 179 -3.66 -7.82 7.57
C VAL A 179 -4.72 -6.90 8.14
N ARG A 180 -5.03 -5.83 7.44
CA ARG A 180 -6.15 -4.94 7.77
C ARG A 180 -7.39 -5.39 7.02
N TYR A 181 -8.50 -5.50 7.73
CA TYR A 181 -9.74 -6.04 7.17
C TYR A 181 -10.96 -5.40 7.81
N GLY A 182 -12.13 -5.61 7.17
CA GLY A 182 -13.39 -5.00 7.57
C GLY A 182 -13.72 -3.74 6.79
N ASP A 183 -14.92 -3.20 7.02
CA ASP A 183 -15.50 -2.09 6.28
C ASP A 183 -14.61 -0.84 6.31
N GLN A 184 -14.33 -0.28 5.13
CA GLN A 184 -13.59 1.00 4.99
C GLN A 184 -14.47 2.21 5.37
N GLY A 185 -15.77 2.01 5.63
CA GLY A 185 -16.75 3.08 5.84
C GLY A 185 -16.79 4.02 4.62
N HIS A 186 -17.82 3.92 3.85
CA HIS A 186 -18.14 4.90 2.79
C HIS A 186 -18.63 6.19 3.40
#